data_855f9687bfa9b3dcd6f1e321d6b52ee8
#
_entry.id   855f9687bfa9b3dcd6f1e321d6b52ee8
#
_cell.length_a   1.000
_cell.length_b   1.000
_cell.length_c   1.000
_cell.angle_alpha   90.00
_cell.angle_beta   90.00
_cell.angle_gamma   90.00
#
_symmetry.space_group_name_H-M   'P 1'
#
loop_
_entity.id
_entity.type
_entity.pdbx_description
1 polymer ?
#
loop_
_entity_poly.entity_id
_entity_poly.type
_entity_poly.pdbx_seq_one_letter_code
_entity_poly.pdbx_strand_id
1 'polypeptide(L)'
;MNPGTPELSGQDLSGQGVVVTGAGRGIGAALARAFAAAGARVVVNDLDAAAAAAVAKECGGVAAPGDAAGEQGVAALVAQAREALGEIDVWCANAGVAPTGGADAPAAAWALAWEVNVLAHVRAADLLLPRWLERGSGRFVATVSAAGLLTSLGSAPYAVSKHGALAFAEWLAATYRHRGLRVHAVCPQGVRTDMLSSTGAMGEILLAPTAIEAEEVAGAVLAGLRDERFLILPHPEVAEYYTHRATDPDRWLGGMNKLQRALEKGGAA
;
A
#
# COMPACT_ATOMS: atom_id res chain seq x y z
N MET A 1 -23.95 -23.78 -3.57
CA MET A 1 -24.26 -22.46 -2.98
C MET A 1 -22.93 -21.79 -2.73
N ASN A 2 -22.60 -20.79 -3.54
CA ASN A 2 -21.37 -20.00 -3.34
C ASN A 2 -21.49 -19.22 -2.04
N PRO A 3 -20.48 -19.23 -1.15
CA PRO A 3 -20.48 -18.34 0.00
C PRO A 3 -20.39 -16.91 -0.54
N GLY A 4 -21.43 -16.11 -0.22
CA GLY A 4 -21.58 -14.76 -0.72
C GLY A 4 -20.38 -13.88 -0.45
N THR A 5 -20.01 -13.13 -1.46
CA THR A 5 -19.12 -11.95 -1.35
C THR A 5 -19.63 -11.11 -0.16
N PRO A 6 -18.79 -10.73 0.81
CA PRO A 6 -19.25 -9.86 1.88
C PRO A 6 -19.80 -8.57 1.27
N GLU A 7 -21.04 -8.24 1.61
CA GLU A 7 -21.64 -6.97 1.23
C GLU A 7 -20.72 -5.83 1.71
N LEU A 8 -20.10 -5.12 0.76
CA LEU A 8 -19.28 -3.92 1.00
C LEU A 8 -20.16 -2.70 1.41
N SER A 9 -21.38 -2.97 1.88
CA SER A 9 -22.35 -1.97 2.28
C SER A 9 -21.97 -1.34 3.62
N GLY A 10 -21.49 -0.10 3.59
CA GLY A 10 -21.35 0.64 4.85
C GLY A 10 -20.57 1.94 4.88
N GLN A 11 -19.77 2.30 3.88
CA GLN A 11 -19.20 3.64 3.80
C GLN A 11 -19.69 4.31 2.53
N ASP A 12 -20.48 5.37 2.71
CA ASP A 12 -20.86 6.25 1.61
C ASP A 12 -19.71 7.23 1.34
N LEU A 13 -19.01 7.02 0.22
CA LEU A 13 -17.97 7.92 -0.28
C LEU A 13 -18.49 8.75 -1.46
N SER A 14 -19.81 8.87 -1.59
CA SER A 14 -20.48 9.58 -2.67
C SER A 14 -19.89 10.97 -2.87
N GLY A 15 -19.43 11.22 -4.09
CA GLY A 15 -18.85 12.48 -4.50
C GLY A 15 -17.42 12.76 -4.01
N GLN A 16 -16.83 11.94 -3.14
CA GLN A 16 -15.43 12.11 -2.72
C GLN A 16 -14.48 11.84 -3.88
N GLY A 17 -13.45 12.67 -3.98
CA GLY A 17 -12.36 12.51 -4.96
C GLY A 17 -11.27 11.59 -4.40
N VAL A 18 -11.02 10.49 -5.09
CA VAL A 18 -10.03 9.47 -4.68
C VAL A 18 -8.97 9.31 -5.77
N VAL A 19 -7.70 9.33 -5.39
CA VAL A 19 -6.57 9.00 -6.27
C VAL A 19 -5.94 7.69 -5.79
N VAL A 20 -5.71 6.75 -6.70
CA VAL A 20 -5.01 5.50 -6.41
C VAL A 20 -3.80 5.37 -7.32
N THR A 21 -2.60 5.31 -6.75
CA THR A 21 -1.35 5.12 -7.49
C THR A 21 -1.02 3.64 -7.67
N GLY A 22 -0.39 3.26 -8.80
CA GLY A 22 -0.12 1.86 -9.14
C GLY A 22 -1.41 1.05 -9.24
N ALA A 23 -2.44 1.62 -9.88
CA ALA A 23 -3.79 1.09 -9.88
C ALA A 23 -4.18 0.35 -11.17
N GLY A 24 -3.22 0.09 -12.06
CA GLY A 24 -3.44 -0.72 -13.27
C GLY A 24 -3.63 -2.21 -13.00
N ARG A 25 -3.26 -2.69 -11.80
CA ARG A 25 -3.36 -4.12 -11.42
C ARG A 25 -3.34 -4.32 -9.90
N GLY A 26 -3.52 -5.57 -9.47
CA GLY A 26 -3.35 -6.01 -8.08
C GLY A 26 -4.17 -5.19 -7.08
N ILE A 27 -3.55 -4.90 -5.93
CA ILE A 27 -4.21 -4.17 -4.82
C ILE A 27 -4.73 -2.80 -5.29
N GLY A 28 -3.96 -2.07 -6.10
CA GLY A 28 -4.38 -0.75 -6.59
C GLY A 28 -5.63 -0.80 -7.45
N ALA A 29 -5.74 -1.76 -8.36
CA ALA A 29 -6.94 -1.96 -9.17
C ALA A 29 -8.15 -2.35 -8.32
N ALA A 30 -7.95 -3.25 -7.34
CA ALA A 30 -9.01 -3.64 -6.40
C ALA A 30 -9.47 -2.44 -5.55
N LEU A 31 -8.56 -1.61 -5.06
CA LEU A 31 -8.88 -0.37 -4.36
C LEU A 31 -9.69 0.58 -5.24
N ALA A 32 -9.26 0.82 -6.49
CA ALA A 32 -9.96 1.71 -7.42
C ALA A 32 -11.41 1.25 -7.63
N ARG A 33 -11.62 -0.05 -7.89
CA ARG A 33 -12.96 -0.63 -8.04
C ARG A 33 -13.80 -0.50 -6.75
N ALA A 34 -13.21 -0.80 -5.61
CA ALA A 34 -13.90 -0.74 -4.33
C ALA A 34 -14.33 0.69 -3.96
N PHE A 35 -13.46 1.69 -4.18
CA PHE A 35 -13.80 3.09 -3.99
C PHE A 35 -14.91 3.56 -4.95
N ALA A 36 -14.84 3.18 -6.22
CA ALA A 36 -15.89 3.50 -7.20
C ALA A 36 -17.23 2.87 -6.82
N ALA A 37 -17.23 1.60 -6.40
CA ALA A 37 -18.43 0.91 -5.92
C ALA A 37 -19.02 1.56 -4.66
N ALA A 38 -18.20 2.24 -3.84
CA ALA A 38 -18.64 3.04 -2.70
C ALA A 38 -19.09 4.47 -3.07
N GLY A 39 -19.21 4.79 -4.36
CA GLY A 39 -19.70 6.08 -4.86
C GLY A 39 -18.66 7.17 -5.04
N ALA A 40 -17.37 6.88 -4.86
CA ALA A 40 -16.30 7.85 -5.06
C ALA A 40 -16.03 8.11 -6.56
N ARG A 41 -15.53 9.32 -6.87
CA ARG A 41 -14.94 9.65 -8.17
C ARG A 41 -13.46 9.28 -8.12
N VAL A 42 -13.01 8.37 -8.99
CA VAL A 42 -11.68 7.78 -8.88
C VAL A 42 -10.77 8.24 -10.02
N VAL A 43 -9.56 8.65 -9.68
CA VAL A 43 -8.43 8.79 -10.60
C VAL A 43 -7.53 7.56 -10.44
N VAL A 44 -7.33 6.85 -11.54
CA VAL A 44 -6.53 5.64 -11.65
C VAL A 44 -5.18 5.99 -12.26
N ASN A 45 -4.12 5.89 -11.48
CA ASN A 45 -2.76 6.13 -11.96
C ASN A 45 -1.98 4.82 -12.06
N ASP A 46 -1.23 4.66 -13.13
CA ASP A 46 -0.21 3.63 -13.30
C ASP A 46 0.84 4.10 -14.33
N LEU A 47 2.03 3.51 -14.30
CA LEU A 47 3.04 3.69 -15.36
C LEU A 47 2.57 3.09 -16.69
N ASP A 48 1.83 1.98 -16.62
CA ASP A 48 1.19 1.35 -17.76
C ASP A 48 -0.11 2.07 -18.11
N ALA A 49 -0.07 2.90 -19.15
CA ALA A 49 -1.20 3.70 -19.59
C ALA A 49 -2.40 2.85 -20.04
N ALA A 50 -2.16 1.69 -20.64
CA ALA A 50 -3.22 0.78 -21.10
C ALA A 50 -3.93 0.13 -19.91
N ALA A 51 -3.16 -0.31 -18.91
CA ALA A 51 -3.70 -0.88 -17.67
C ALA A 51 -4.49 0.17 -16.87
N ALA A 52 -3.95 1.38 -16.73
CA ALA A 52 -4.66 2.49 -16.07
C ALA A 52 -5.99 2.80 -16.76
N ALA A 53 -5.99 2.87 -18.10
CA ALA A 53 -7.21 3.16 -18.89
C ALA A 53 -8.25 2.04 -18.76
N ALA A 54 -7.82 0.77 -18.75
CA ALA A 54 -8.71 -0.38 -18.58
C ALA A 54 -9.44 -0.32 -17.22
N VAL A 55 -8.70 -0.15 -16.13
CA VAL A 55 -9.27 -0.07 -14.78
C VAL A 55 -10.14 1.18 -14.63
N ALA A 56 -9.70 2.33 -15.15
CA ALA A 56 -10.50 3.56 -15.11
C ALA A 56 -11.86 3.38 -15.82
N LYS A 57 -11.88 2.71 -16.98
CA LYS A 57 -13.11 2.40 -17.70
C LYS A 57 -14.04 1.49 -16.87
N GLU A 58 -13.51 0.46 -16.21
CA GLU A 58 -14.29 -0.43 -15.34
C GLU A 58 -14.91 0.32 -14.16
N CYS A 59 -14.19 1.27 -13.59
CA CYS A 59 -14.61 2.06 -12.44
C CYS A 59 -15.52 3.25 -12.81
N GLY A 60 -15.67 3.60 -14.10
CA GLY A 60 -16.24 4.87 -14.51
C GLY A 60 -15.42 6.08 -14.05
N GLY A 61 -14.12 5.88 -13.82
CA GLY A 61 -13.17 6.87 -13.34
C GLY A 61 -12.33 7.50 -14.45
N VAL A 62 -11.30 8.24 -14.07
CA VAL A 62 -10.37 8.93 -14.97
C VAL A 62 -8.99 8.29 -14.91
N ALA A 63 -8.44 7.93 -16.08
CA ALA A 63 -7.05 7.46 -16.15
C ALA A 63 -6.08 8.65 -16.12
N ALA A 64 -5.06 8.56 -15.28
CA ALA A 64 -3.96 9.52 -15.19
C ALA A 64 -2.62 8.77 -15.24
N PRO A 65 -2.23 8.26 -16.43
CA PRO A 65 -0.99 7.49 -16.56
C PRO A 65 0.24 8.37 -16.33
N GLY A 66 1.26 7.80 -15.69
CA GLY A 66 2.53 8.47 -15.45
C GLY A 66 3.22 8.03 -14.18
N ASP A 67 4.42 8.56 -13.97
CA ASP A 67 5.21 8.29 -12.80
C ASP A 67 4.57 8.92 -11.55
N ALA A 68 4.35 8.11 -10.52
CA ALA A 68 3.84 8.54 -9.22
C ALA A 68 4.93 8.53 -8.12
N ALA A 69 6.20 8.46 -8.49
CA ALA A 69 7.33 8.43 -7.56
C ALA A 69 8.20 9.68 -7.63
N GLY A 70 8.65 10.07 -8.83
CA GLY A 70 9.48 11.24 -9.03
C GLY A 70 8.75 12.56 -8.73
N GLU A 71 9.49 13.59 -8.36
CA GLU A 71 8.94 14.90 -7.96
C GLU A 71 8.00 15.49 -9.03
N GLN A 72 8.46 15.53 -10.28
CA GLN A 72 7.67 16.06 -11.40
C GLN A 72 6.43 15.19 -11.69
N GLY A 73 6.58 13.87 -11.60
CA GLY A 73 5.49 12.93 -11.85
C GLY A 73 4.38 13.05 -10.81
N VAL A 74 4.73 13.10 -9.52
CA VAL A 74 3.75 13.30 -8.44
C VAL A 74 3.05 14.66 -8.58
N ALA A 75 3.79 15.73 -8.90
CA ALA A 75 3.21 17.05 -9.10
C ALA A 75 2.22 17.07 -10.29
N ALA A 76 2.59 16.45 -11.40
CA ALA A 76 1.72 16.31 -12.57
C ALA A 76 0.45 15.51 -12.25
N LEU A 77 0.59 14.40 -11.51
CA LEU A 77 -0.55 13.58 -11.10
C LEU A 77 -1.51 14.34 -10.19
N VAL A 78 -0.99 15.09 -9.20
CA VAL A 78 -1.82 15.91 -8.31
C VAL A 78 -2.56 16.98 -9.10
N ALA A 79 -1.91 17.61 -10.09
CA ALA A 79 -2.55 18.63 -10.95
C ALA A 79 -3.69 18.01 -11.79
N GLN A 80 -3.43 16.90 -12.49
CA GLN A 80 -4.43 16.17 -13.26
C GLN A 80 -5.60 15.69 -12.40
N ALA A 81 -5.31 15.18 -11.21
CA ALA A 81 -6.34 14.72 -10.28
C ALA A 81 -7.23 15.89 -9.81
N ARG A 82 -6.66 17.05 -9.54
CA ARG A 82 -7.44 18.25 -9.18
C ARG A 82 -8.31 18.74 -10.34
N GLU A 83 -7.82 18.69 -11.56
CA GLU A 83 -8.61 19.03 -12.75
C GLU A 83 -9.80 18.08 -12.91
N ALA A 84 -9.61 16.78 -12.73
CA ALA A 84 -10.65 15.77 -12.90
C ALA A 84 -11.66 15.73 -11.74
N LEU A 85 -11.20 15.93 -10.51
CA LEU A 85 -11.99 15.72 -9.29
C LEU A 85 -12.44 17.01 -8.61
N GLY A 86 -11.78 18.14 -8.88
CA GLY A 86 -11.86 19.37 -8.08
C GLY A 86 -11.07 19.23 -6.78
N GLU A 87 -11.60 18.49 -5.82
CA GLU A 87 -10.93 18.18 -4.55
C GLU A 87 -10.46 16.72 -4.52
N ILE A 88 -9.29 16.51 -3.92
CA ILE A 88 -8.76 15.18 -3.60
C ILE A 88 -9.04 14.94 -2.12
N ASP A 89 -9.96 14.03 -1.82
CA ASP A 89 -10.36 13.70 -0.45
C ASP A 89 -9.54 12.54 0.13
N VAL A 90 -9.20 11.58 -0.74
CA VAL A 90 -8.42 10.40 -0.39
C VAL A 90 -7.28 10.23 -1.37
N TRP A 91 -6.07 10.05 -0.85
CA TRP A 91 -4.90 9.66 -1.63
C TRP A 91 -4.41 8.29 -1.19
N CYS A 92 -4.49 7.31 -2.10
CA CYS A 92 -3.95 5.98 -1.89
C CYS A 92 -2.54 5.90 -2.50
N ALA A 93 -1.52 6.08 -1.67
CA ALA A 93 -0.13 5.86 -2.01
C ALA A 93 0.13 4.34 -2.04
N ASN A 94 -0.25 3.71 -3.17
CA ASN A 94 -0.23 2.26 -3.33
C ASN A 94 0.89 1.79 -4.28
N ALA A 95 1.34 2.61 -5.23
CA ALA A 95 2.47 2.26 -6.08
C ALA A 95 3.67 1.80 -5.24
N GLY A 96 4.28 0.71 -5.64
CA GLY A 96 5.38 0.13 -4.88
C GLY A 96 6.20 -0.85 -5.69
N VAL A 97 7.44 -1.06 -5.27
CA VAL A 97 8.39 -2.02 -5.85
C VAL A 97 8.97 -2.90 -4.76
N ALA A 98 9.32 -4.14 -5.09
CA ALA A 98 9.87 -5.12 -4.15
C ALA A 98 11.21 -5.69 -4.67
N PRO A 99 12.28 -4.90 -4.76
CA PRO A 99 13.58 -5.42 -5.17
C PRO A 99 14.08 -6.43 -4.14
N THR A 100 14.59 -7.55 -4.64
CA THR A 100 15.21 -8.61 -3.84
C THR A 100 16.67 -8.32 -3.55
N GLY A 101 17.28 -9.09 -2.65
CA GLY A 101 18.69 -9.02 -2.28
C GLY A 101 18.93 -8.65 -0.84
N GLY A 102 20.16 -8.87 -0.38
CA GLY A 102 20.65 -8.60 0.96
C GLY A 102 21.33 -7.24 1.07
N ALA A 103 22.31 -7.16 1.96
CA ALA A 103 23.16 -5.97 2.13
C ALA A 103 24.00 -5.67 0.86
N ASP A 104 24.26 -6.67 0.05
CA ASP A 104 24.98 -6.65 -1.23
C ASP A 104 24.10 -6.28 -2.42
N ALA A 105 22.81 -6.01 -2.21
CA ALA A 105 21.92 -5.56 -3.29
C ALA A 105 22.48 -4.30 -3.96
N PRO A 106 22.37 -4.18 -5.30
CA PRO A 106 22.87 -3.02 -6.01
C PRO A 106 22.34 -1.70 -5.45
N ALA A 107 23.18 -0.65 -5.41
CA ALA A 107 22.77 0.68 -4.95
C ALA A 107 21.50 1.19 -5.67
N ALA A 108 21.33 0.87 -6.95
CA ALA A 108 20.16 1.20 -7.72
C ALA A 108 18.87 0.54 -7.17
N ALA A 109 18.95 -0.67 -6.64
CA ALA A 109 17.79 -1.36 -6.02
C ALA A 109 17.38 -0.67 -4.71
N TRP A 110 18.34 -0.25 -3.90
CA TRP A 110 18.11 0.55 -2.69
C TRP A 110 17.50 1.91 -3.03
N ALA A 111 18.07 2.63 -4.01
CA ALA A 111 17.57 3.91 -4.45
C ALA A 111 16.15 3.81 -4.99
N LEU A 112 15.86 2.81 -5.84
CA LEU A 112 14.53 2.56 -6.39
C LEU A 112 13.49 2.26 -5.29
N ALA A 113 13.83 1.38 -4.34
CA ALA A 113 12.94 1.06 -3.23
C ALA A 113 12.63 2.30 -2.38
N TRP A 114 13.64 3.12 -2.10
CA TRP A 114 13.47 4.35 -1.32
C TRP A 114 12.65 5.39 -2.07
N GLU A 115 12.94 5.60 -3.35
CA GLU A 115 12.24 6.55 -4.21
C GLU A 115 10.75 6.24 -4.31
N VAL A 116 10.41 5.00 -4.66
CA VAL A 116 9.02 4.60 -4.93
C VAL A 116 8.24 4.34 -3.64
N ASN A 117 8.82 3.61 -2.68
CA ASN A 117 8.07 3.19 -1.50
C ASN A 117 8.04 4.24 -0.38
N VAL A 118 8.94 5.24 -0.40
CA VAL A 118 9.04 6.25 0.67
C VAL A 118 8.88 7.67 0.15
N LEU A 119 9.77 8.13 -0.74
CA LEU A 119 9.78 9.53 -1.19
C LEU A 119 8.54 9.91 -1.99
N ALA A 120 7.95 8.97 -2.72
CA ALA A 120 6.65 9.17 -3.36
C ALA A 120 5.55 9.57 -2.36
N HIS A 121 5.51 8.92 -1.19
CA HIS A 121 4.56 9.24 -0.12
C HIS A 121 4.82 10.63 0.45
N VAL A 122 6.09 10.97 0.68
CA VAL A 122 6.51 12.30 1.19
C VAL A 122 6.08 13.40 0.24
N ARG A 123 6.39 13.26 -1.06
CA ARG A 123 6.04 14.25 -2.10
C ARG A 123 4.54 14.44 -2.24
N ALA A 124 3.80 13.34 -2.26
CA ALA A 124 2.34 13.42 -2.32
C ALA A 124 1.76 14.15 -1.11
N ALA A 125 2.22 13.83 0.09
CA ALA A 125 1.77 14.48 1.32
C ALA A 125 2.12 15.99 1.31
N ASP A 126 3.32 16.37 0.89
CA ASP A 126 3.76 17.77 0.79
C ASP A 126 2.81 18.61 -0.08
N LEU A 127 2.40 18.07 -1.22
CA LEU A 127 1.49 18.75 -2.17
C LEU A 127 0.02 18.78 -1.70
N LEU A 128 -0.41 17.82 -0.88
CA LEU A 128 -1.80 17.66 -0.47
C LEU A 128 -2.10 18.33 0.89
N LEU A 129 -1.14 18.28 1.81
CA LEU A 129 -1.29 18.79 3.18
C LEU A 129 -1.79 20.24 3.26
N PRO A 130 -1.26 21.23 2.50
CA PRO A 130 -1.72 22.60 2.64
C PRO A 130 -3.24 22.73 2.50
N ARG A 131 -3.81 22.13 1.46
CA ARG A 131 -5.24 22.17 1.20
C ARG A 131 -6.06 21.36 2.20
N TRP A 132 -5.57 20.17 2.58
CA TRP A 132 -6.23 19.33 3.59
C TRP A 132 -6.29 19.99 4.97
N LEU A 133 -5.20 20.64 5.37
CA LEU A 133 -5.12 21.33 6.67
C LEU A 133 -5.93 22.62 6.68
N GLU A 134 -6.06 23.33 5.56
CA GLU A 134 -6.90 24.52 5.42
C GLU A 134 -8.38 24.14 5.58
N ARG A 135 -8.85 23.09 4.92
CA ARG A 135 -10.25 22.65 5.01
C ARG A 135 -10.57 21.76 6.22
N GLY A 136 -9.56 21.35 6.98
CA GLY A 136 -9.72 20.48 8.16
C GLY A 136 -10.11 19.04 7.82
N SER A 137 -9.84 18.55 6.61
CA SER A 137 -10.19 17.18 6.20
C SER A 137 -9.31 16.65 5.09
N GLY A 138 -8.88 15.40 5.19
CA GLY A 138 -8.14 14.66 4.18
C GLY A 138 -7.81 13.26 4.68
N ARG A 139 -7.65 12.31 3.75
CA ARG A 139 -7.28 10.93 4.06
C ARG A 139 -6.07 10.46 3.25
N PHE A 140 -5.05 9.98 3.95
CA PHE A 140 -3.85 9.40 3.34
C PHE A 140 -3.81 7.90 3.64
N VAL A 141 -3.90 7.07 2.61
CA VAL A 141 -3.84 5.61 2.71
C VAL A 141 -2.50 5.15 2.15
N ALA A 142 -1.62 4.65 2.99
CA ALA A 142 -0.31 4.13 2.59
C ALA A 142 -0.36 2.61 2.48
N THR A 143 -0.14 2.04 1.30
CA THR A 143 0.08 0.59 1.14
C THR A 143 1.51 0.27 1.56
N VAL A 144 1.65 -0.08 2.83
CA VAL A 144 2.93 -0.48 3.41
C VAL A 144 3.20 -1.96 3.10
N SER A 145 3.18 -2.82 4.05
CA SER A 145 3.32 -4.29 4.04
C SER A 145 3.52 -4.80 5.46
N ALA A 146 3.25 -6.04 5.74
CA ALA A 146 3.73 -6.72 6.95
C ALA A 146 5.27 -6.65 7.07
N ALA A 147 5.99 -6.57 5.94
CA ALA A 147 7.44 -6.34 5.92
C ALA A 147 7.87 -5.01 6.58
N GLY A 148 7.00 -4.02 6.65
CA GLY A 148 7.24 -2.76 7.37
C GLY A 148 7.05 -2.87 8.89
N LEU A 149 6.39 -3.92 9.35
CA LEU A 149 6.19 -4.23 10.77
C LEU A 149 7.15 -5.32 11.26
N LEU A 150 7.43 -6.32 10.41
CA LEU A 150 8.06 -7.58 10.83
C LEU A 150 9.48 -7.78 10.26
N THR A 151 9.78 -7.23 9.13
CA THR A 151 10.90 -7.45 8.20
C THR A 151 10.56 -8.44 7.07
N SER A 152 11.48 -8.60 6.12
CA SER A 152 11.35 -9.54 5.00
C SER A 152 12.72 -10.16 4.72
N LEU A 153 12.83 -11.47 4.90
CA LEU A 153 14.04 -12.20 4.55
C LEU A 153 14.24 -12.15 3.02
N GLY A 154 15.50 -12.08 2.56
CA GLY A 154 15.84 -12.05 1.14
C GLY A 154 15.51 -10.75 0.39
N SER A 155 15.01 -9.72 1.07
CA SER A 155 14.63 -8.45 0.43
C SER A 155 14.87 -7.26 1.38
N ALA A 156 16.15 -7.01 1.68
CA ALA A 156 16.55 -5.94 2.59
C ALA A 156 16.14 -4.53 2.11
N PRO A 157 16.33 -4.15 0.83
CA PRO A 157 15.88 -2.83 0.35
C PRO A 157 14.37 -2.63 0.50
N TYR A 158 13.59 -3.67 0.23
CA TYR A 158 12.14 -3.62 0.42
C TYR A 158 11.76 -3.47 1.88
N ALA A 159 12.28 -4.34 2.76
CA ALA A 159 11.96 -4.30 4.18
C ALA A 159 12.28 -2.94 4.81
N VAL A 160 13.46 -2.39 4.52
CA VAL A 160 13.89 -1.07 5.03
C VAL A 160 12.97 0.04 4.49
N SER A 161 12.66 0.04 3.19
CA SER A 161 11.77 1.06 2.62
C SER A 161 10.35 0.97 3.17
N LYS A 162 9.81 -0.22 3.42
CA LYS A 162 8.47 -0.39 4.01
C LYS A 162 8.42 0.02 5.49
N HIS A 163 9.50 -0.17 6.26
CA HIS A 163 9.62 0.44 7.59
C HIS A 163 9.65 1.98 7.50
N GLY A 164 10.38 2.53 6.53
CA GLY A 164 10.41 3.98 6.27
C GLY A 164 9.03 4.54 5.92
N ALA A 165 8.28 3.85 5.05
CA ALA A 165 6.92 4.24 4.70
C ALA A 165 5.97 4.21 5.90
N LEU A 166 6.07 3.18 6.76
CA LEU A 166 5.29 3.09 8.00
C LEU A 166 5.62 4.25 8.94
N ALA A 167 6.91 4.49 9.20
CA ALA A 167 7.36 5.57 10.08
C ALA A 167 6.88 6.95 9.59
N PHE A 168 6.89 7.18 8.27
CA PHE A 168 6.34 8.41 7.69
C PHE A 168 4.82 8.52 7.89
N ALA A 169 4.07 7.43 7.69
CA ALA A 169 2.63 7.40 7.94
C ALA A 169 2.30 7.64 9.42
N GLU A 170 3.05 7.06 10.35
CA GLU A 170 2.94 7.31 11.79
C GLU A 170 3.19 8.77 12.13
N TRP A 171 4.26 9.35 11.57
CA TRP A 171 4.59 10.75 11.78
C TRP A 171 3.48 11.69 11.29
N LEU A 172 2.92 11.43 10.09
CA LEU A 172 1.78 12.19 9.56
C LEU A 172 0.58 12.12 10.49
N ALA A 173 0.23 10.90 10.95
CA ALA A 173 -0.91 10.68 11.84
C ALA A 173 -0.71 11.41 13.18
N ALA A 174 0.46 11.25 13.80
CA ALA A 174 0.78 11.88 15.07
C ALA A 174 0.79 13.41 14.97
N THR A 175 1.28 13.95 13.85
CA THR A 175 1.45 15.39 13.66
C THR A 175 0.15 16.10 13.31
N TYR A 176 -0.71 15.52 12.47
CA TYR A 176 -1.82 16.26 11.86
C TYR A 176 -3.23 15.71 12.16
N ARG A 177 -3.38 14.63 12.94
CA ARG A 177 -4.70 14.09 13.28
C ARG A 177 -5.64 15.11 13.91
N HIS A 178 -5.12 15.96 14.79
CA HIS A 178 -5.88 17.03 15.44
C HIS A 178 -6.34 18.14 14.48
N ARG A 179 -5.78 18.19 13.27
CA ARG A 179 -6.13 19.13 12.20
C ARG A 179 -7.02 18.50 11.12
N GLY A 180 -7.60 17.34 11.40
CA GLY A 180 -8.55 16.67 10.51
C GLY A 180 -7.93 15.70 9.49
N LEU A 181 -6.61 15.50 9.50
CA LEU A 181 -5.98 14.47 8.67
C LEU A 181 -6.24 13.08 9.27
N ARG A 182 -6.70 12.16 8.43
CA ARG A 182 -6.77 10.73 8.75
C ARG A 182 -5.74 9.97 7.93
N VAL A 183 -4.93 9.17 8.60
CA VAL A 183 -3.86 8.38 7.97
C VAL A 183 -4.09 6.91 8.27
N HIS A 184 -3.92 6.08 7.25
CA HIS A 184 -4.11 4.64 7.34
C HIS A 184 -2.91 3.93 6.72
N ALA A 185 -2.29 3.02 7.47
CA ALA A 185 -1.20 2.17 7.02
C ALA A 185 -1.73 0.75 6.78
N VAL A 186 -1.77 0.33 5.52
CA VAL A 186 -2.23 -0.99 5.10
C VAL A 186 -1.04 -1.93 5.06
N CYS A 187 -1.06 -2.98 5.87
CA CYS A 187 0.07 -3.89 6.06
C CYS A 187 -0.31 -5.35 5.71
N PRO A 188 -0.54 -5.67 4.43
CA PRO A 188 -0.80 -7.03 4.00
C PRO A 188 0.46 -7.90 4.05
N GLN A 189 0.28 -9.23 4.17
CA GLN A 189 1.30 -10.24 3.86
C GLN A 189 1.23 -10.63 2.39
N GLY A 190 1.13 -11.93 2.08
CA GLY A 190 0.96 -12.43 0.72
C GLY A 190 -0.39 -12.02 0.13
N VAL A 191 -0.36 -11.39 -1.04
CA VAL A 191 -1.56 -11.06 -1.82
C VAL A 191 -1.36 -11.60 -3.23
N ARG A 192 -2.34 -12.30 -3.80
CA ARG A 192 -2.26 -12.91 -5.14
C ARG A 192 -2.18 -11.83 -6.21
N THR A 193 -0.95 -11.44 -6.52
CA THR A 193 -0.59 -10.39 -7.48
C THR A 193 0.70 -10.78 -8.18
N ASP A 194 1.02 -10.10 -9.29
CA ASP A 194 2.28 -10.28 -10.00
C ASP A 194 3.51 -10.06 -9.10
N MET A 195 3.38 -9.16 -8.11
CA MET A 195 4.45 -8.91 -7.14
C MET A 195 4.77 -10.15 -6.31
N LEU A 196 3.76 -10.90 -5.85
CA LEU A 196 3.98 -12.15 -5.12
C LEU A 196 4.69 -13.19 -6.02
N SER A 197 4.23 -13.33 -7.25
CA SER A 197 4.84 -14.26 -8.22
C SER A 197 6.30 -13.92 -8.52
N SER A 198 6.71 -12.66 -8.39
CA SER A 198 8.10 -12.21 -8.60
C SER A 198 9.04 -12.44 -7.42
N THR A 199 8.53 -12.88 -6.26
CA THR A 199 9.34 -13.09 -5.04
C THR A 199 10.08 -14.44 -5.02
N GLY A 200 9.86 -15.29 -6.04
CA GLY A 200 10.52 -16.60 -6.17
C GLY A 200 10.18 -17.57 -5.05
N ALA A 201 11.04 -18.56 -4.82
CA ALA A 201 10.83 -19.64 -3.87
C ALA A 201 10.51 -19.14 -2.42
N MET A 202 11.08 -18.02 -2.01
CA MET A 202 10.81 -17.42 -0.71
C MET A 202 9.32 -17.03 -0.57
N GLY A 203 8.77 -16.34 -1.57
CA GLY A 203 7.36 -15.96 -1.60
C GLY A 203 6.44 -17.17 -1.71
N GLU A 204 6.80 -18.16 -2.51
CA GLU A 204 6.03 -19.41 -2.65
C GLU A 204 5.94 -20.18 -1.33
N ILE A 205 7.03 -20.26 -0.58
CA ILE A 205 7.07 -21.02 0.68
C ILE A 205 6.41 -20.25 1.83
N LEU A 206 6.67 -18.97 1.95
CA LEU A 206 6.28 -18.21 3.15
C LEU A 206 4.97 -17.44 2.99
N LEU A 207 4.65 -16.97 1.78
CA LEU A 207 3.54 -16.04 1.57
C LEU A 207 2.39 -16.66 0.77
N ALA A 208 2.66 -17.54 -0.18
CA ALA A 208 1.63 -18.11 -1.04
C ALA A 208 0.60 -18.98 -0.29
N PRO A 209 0.95 -19.76 0.75
CA PRO A 209 -0.03 -20.59 1.46
C PRO A 209 -1.15 -19.80 2.15
N THR A 210 -0.84 -18.58 2.61
CA THR A 210 -1.79 -17.69 3.31
C THR A 210 -2.18 -16.49 2.47
N ALA A 211 -1.84 -16.48 1.19
CA ALA A 211 -2.12 -15.34 0.31
C ALA A 211 -3.64 -15.16 0.10
N ILE A 212 -4.09 -13.93 0.29
CA ILE A 212 -5.46 -13.49 0.07
C ILE A 212 -5.61 -12.81 -1.29
N GLU A 213 -6.84 -12.59 -1.74
CA GLU A 213 -7.13 -11.84 -2.95
C GLU A 213 -6.99 -10.32 -2.72
N ALA A 214 -6.71 -9.58 -3.80
CA ALA A 214 -6.57 -8.13 -3.73
C ALA A 214 -7.87 -7.43 -3.28
N GLU A 215 -9.01 -8.01 -3.60
CA GLU A 215 -10.34 -7.56 -3.21
C GLU A 215 -10.56 -7.64 -1.68
N GLU A 216 -9.98 -8.64 -1.02
CA GLU A 216 -10.04 -8.76 0.44
C GLU A 216 -9.23 -7.64 1.11
N VAL A 217 -8.07 -7.26 0.51
CA VAL A 217 -7.31 -6.10 0.98
C VAL A 217 -8.13 -4.82 0.80
N ALA A 218 -8.77 -4.62 -0.34
CA ALA A 218 -9.61 -3.45 -0.59
C ALA A 218 -10.80 -3.37 0.38
N GLY A 219 -11.44 -4.49 0.67
CA GLY A 219 -12.49 -4.58 1.69
C GLY A 219 -12.00 -4.20 3.09
N ALA A 220 -10.82 -4.68 3.48
CA ALA A 220 -10.19 -4.32 4.75
C ALA A 220 -9.86 -2.82 4.83
N VAL A 221 -9.44 -2.21 3.70
CA VAL A 221 -9.20 -0.76 3.63
C VAL A 221 -10.49 0.01 3.85
N LEU A 222 -11.57 -0.28 3.13
CA LEU A 222 -12.85 0.40 3.31
C LEU A 222 -13.37 0.28 4.75
N ALA A 223 -13.27 -0.91 5.36
CA ALA A 223 -13.60 -1.10 6.76
C ALA A 223 -12.72 -0.26 7.69
N GLY A 224 -11.41 -0.22 7.43
CA GLY A 224 -10.46 0.57 8.20
C GLY A 224 -10.70 2.08 8.11
N LEU A 225 -11.11 2.58 6.93
CA LEU A 225 -11.49 3.98 6.74
C LEU A 225 -12.75 4.34 7.55
N ARG A 226 -13.77 3.46 7.51
CA ARG A 226 -15.01 3.63 8.29
C ARG A 226 -14.74 3.70 9.78
N ASP A 227 -13.91 2.78 10.28
CA ASP A 227 -13.58 2.66 11.70
C ASP A 227 -12.47 3.63 12.13
N GLU A 228 -11.96 4.47 11.24
CA GLU A 228 -10.85 5.42 11.44
C GLU A 228 -9.57 4.76 12.02
N ARG A 229 -9.32 3.48 11.69
CA ARG A 229 -8.14 2.73 12.15
C ARG A 229 -6.88 3.19 11.43
N PHE A 230 -5.82 3.50 12.20
CA PHE A 230 -4.51 3.80 11.61
C PHE A 230 -3.91 2.54 10.96
N LEU A 231 -3.80 1.44 11.71
CA LEU A 231 -3.21 0.21 11.22
C LEU A 231 -4.29 -0.73 10.68
N ILE A 232 -4.21 -1.04 9.40
CA ILE A 232 -5.11 -1.96 8.71
C ILE A 232 -4.33 -3.24 8.38
N LEU A 233 -4.74 -4.34 8.99
CA LEU A 233 -4.13 -5.66 8.87
C LEU A 233 -5.09 -6.60 8.16
N PRO A 234 -4.98 -6.76 6.82
CA PRO A 234 -5.81 -7.72 6.08
C PRO A 234 -5.59 -9.17 6.52
N HIS A 235 -4.39 -9.47 7.05
CA HIS A 235 -4.03 -10.75 7.66
C HIS A 235 -4.00 -10.59 9.17
N PRO A 236 -4.99 -11.14 9.91
CA PRO A 236 -5.12 -10.92 11.36
C PRO A 236 -3.91 -11.38 12.17
N GLU A 237 -3.23 -12.45 11.72
CA GLU A 237 -2.05 -13.00 12.38
C GLU A 237 -0.86 -12.03 12.45
N VAL A 238 -0.82 -11.03 11.58
CA VAL A 238 0.22 -9.98 11.60
C VAL A 238 0.21 -9.21 12.92
N ALA A 239 -0.96 -9.00 13.52
CA ALA A 239 -1.08 -8.34 14.82
C ALA A 239 -0.37 -9.12 15.93
N GLU A 240 -0.52 -10.44 15.92
CA GLU A 240 0.13 -11.34 16.89
C GLU A 240 1.65 -11.35 16.68
N TYR A 241 2.11 -11.49 15.44
CA TYR A 241 3.53 -11.45 15.11
C TYR A 241 4.18 -10.11 15.50
N TYR A 242 3.50 -9.01 15.27
CA TYR A 242 4.00 -7.69 15.64
C TYR A 242 4.08 -7.52 17.16
N THR A 243 3.12 -8.05 17.89
CA THR A 243 3.13 -8.08 19.35
C THR A 243 4.31 -8.91 19.88
N HIS A 244 4.54 -10.10 19.32
CA HIS A 244 5.67 -10.96 19.71
C HIS A 244 7.01 -10.25 19.47
N ARG A 245 7.17 -9.61 18.29
CA ARG A 245 8.37 -8.83 17.95
C ARG A 245 8.62 -7.69 18.94
N ALA A 246 7.57 -6.97 19.34
CA ALA A 246 7.69 -5.83 20.24
C ALA A 246 7.98 -6.25 21.68
N THR A 247 7.44 -7.39 22.12
CA THR A 247 7.58 -7.88 23.50
C THR A 247 8.93 -8.53 23.75
N ASP A 248 9.46 -9.31 22.79
CA ASP A 248 10.73 -10.02 22.93
C ASP A 248 11.47 -10.04 21.57
N PRO A 249 12.17 -8.94 21.22
CA PRO A 249 12.89 -8.81 19.95
C PRO A 249 13.97 -9.88 19.75
N ASP A 250 14.67 -10.29 20.80
CA ASP A 250 15.74 -11.28 20.69
C ASP A 250 15.20 -12.67 20.35
N ARG A 251 14.12 -13.07 20.99
CA ARG A 251 13.42 -14.31 20.67
C ARG A 251 12.85 -14.28 19.24
N TRP A 252 12.25 -13.15 18.84
CA TRP A 252 11.75 -12.96 17.50
C TRP A 252 12.86 -13.11 16.45
N LEU A 253 13.98 -12.40 16.61
CA LEU A 253 15.13 -12.47 15.70
C LEU A 253 15.75 -13.87 15.67
N GLY A 254 15.80 -14.57 16.81
CA GLY A 254 16.21 -15.97 16.87
C GLY A 254 15.31 -16.89 16.05
N GLY A 255 13.99 -16.65 16.05
CA GLY A 255 12.99 -17.34 15.21
C GLY A 255 13.19 -17.05 13.73
N MET A 256 13.36 -15.79 13.36
CA MET A 256 13.62 -15.36 11.98
C MET A 256 14.94 -15.95 11.44
N ASN A 257 15.98 -16.02 12.27
CA ASN A 257 17.23 -16.66 11.88
C ASN A 257 17.10 -18.19 11.66
N LYS A 258 16.29 -18.88 12.46
CA LYS A 258 15.99 -20.31 12.21
C LYS A 258 15.27 -20.49 10.87
N LEU A 259 14.33 -19.60 10.56
CA LEU A 259 13.61 -19.60 9.29
C LEU A 259 14.56 -19.36 8.11
N GLN A 260 15.46 -18.37 8.19
CA GLN A 260 16.48 -18.09 7.18
C GLN A 260 17.34 -19.35 6.89
N ARG A 261 17.80 -20.01 7.94
CA ARG A 261 18.61 -21.25 7.80
C ARG A 261 17.83 -22.41 7.17
N ALA A 262 16.53 -22.48 7.40
CA ALA A 262 15.68 -23.49 6.75
C ALA A 262 15.52 -23.21 5.25
N LEU A 263 15.35 -21.96 4.87
CA LEU A 263 15.25 -21.53 3.46
C LEU A 263 16.56 -21.79 2.69
N GLU A 264 17.71 -21.51 3.29
CA GLU A 264 19.02 -21.78 2.69
C GLU A 264 19.22 -23.28 2.41
N LYS A 265 18.74 -24.16 3.31
CA LYS A 265 18.82 -25.60 3.12
C LYS A 265 17.81 -26.13 2.09
N GLY A 266 16.61 -25.56 2.01
CA GLY A 266 15.58 -25.96 1.04
C GLY A 266 15.80 -25.42 -0.36
N GLY A 267 16.57 -24.35 -0.55
CA GLY A 267 16.95 -23.79 -1.84
C GLY A 267 18.21 -24.42 -2.46
N ALA A 268 18.86 -25.34 -1.74
CA ALA A 268 20.05 -26.07 -2.20
C ALA A 268 19.73 -27.49 -2.75
N ALA A 269 18.44 -27.82 -2.98
CA ALA A 269 18.00 -29.12 -3.52
C ALA A 269 17.46 -28.97 -4.99
#